data_1f147b4d5913fae074f096ea348ca884
#
_entry.id   1f147b4d5913fae074f096ea348ca884
#
_cell.length_a   1.000
_cell.length_b   1.000
_cell.length_c   1.000
_cell.angle_alpha   90.00
_cell.angle_beta   90.00
_cell.angle_gamma   90.00
#
_symmetry.space_group_name_H-M   'P 1'
#
loop_
_entity.id
_entity.type
_entity.pdbx_description
1 polymer ?
#
loop_
_entity_poly.entity_id
_entity_poly.type
_entity_poly.pdbx_seq_one_letter_code
_entity_poly.pdbx_strand_id
1 'polypeptide(L)'
;MTRIWNNHKQTNTPLQRKVFVGMSGGVDSSVSAHLLQKQGYEVVGVHLKCWNKNGCDEKEARDARLVANQLGIPFYVFDMESEYKERVVDYMIDSYRNGLTPNPDVMCNKEIKFGLFLDTALSMGADFVATGHYARLVKEGGKSFIYQAEDENKDQSYFLWTLGEEKLDKVLFPLGDIQKDEVRKILSSKDL
;
A
#
# COMPACT_ATOMS: atom_id res chain seq x y z
N MET A 1 -43.77 -27.56 -31.56
CA MET A 1 -42.82 -26.42 -31.67
C MET A 1 -42.58 -25.88 -30.27
N THR A 2 -41.49 -26.34 -29.64
CA THR A 2 -41.16 -26.01 -28.24
C THR A 2 -40.12 -24.88 -28.28
N ARG A 3 -40.49 -23.68 -27.82
CA ARG A 3 -39.56 -22.55 -27.71
C ARG A 3 -38.65 -22.75 -26.51
N ILE A 4 -37.34 -22.96 -26.77
CA ILE A 4 -36.29 -22.98 -25.77
C ILE A 4 -35.93 -21.51 -25.47
N TRP A 5 -36.26 -21.04 -24.26
CA TRP A 5 -35.80 -19.74 -23.74
C TRP A 5 -34.38 -19.90 -23.20
N ASN A 6 -33.41 -19.42 -23.96
CA ASN A 6 -32.06 -19.26 -23.45
C ASN A 6 -32.02 -17.97 -22.60
N ASN A 7 -32.20 -18.09 -21.30
CA ASN A 7 -31.94 -17.03 -20.33
C ASN A 7 -30.43 -17.02 -19.98
N HIS A 8 -29.61 -16.48 -20.87
CA HIS A 8 -28.28 -16.04 -20.49
C HIS A 8 -28.44 -14.67 -19.81
N LYS A 9 -28.67 -14.67 -18.50
CA LYS A 9 -28.38 -13.50 -17.67
C LYS A 9 -26.87 -13.32 -17.71
N GLN A 10 -26.36 -12.45 -18.58
CA GLN A 10 -25.06 -11.84 -18.41
C GLN A 10 -25.14 -11.01 -17.13
N THR A 11 -24.61 -11.54 -16.05
CA THR A 11 -24.34 -10.77 -14.85
C THR A 11 -23.18 -9.83 -15.19
N ASN A 12 -23.51 -8.62 -15.63
CA ASN A 12 -22.58 -7.50 -15.67
C ASN A 12 -22.27 -7.10 -14.23
N THR A 13 -21.53 -7.92 -13.50
CA THR A 13 -20.86 -7.48 -12.28
C THR A 13 -19.75 -6.54 -12.74
N PRO A 14 -19.72 -5.28 -12.31
CA PRO A 14 -18.59 -4.41 -12.61
C PRO A 14 -17.31 -5.13 -12.21
N LEU A 15 -16.30 -5.15 -13.09
CA LEU A 15 -15.00 -5.72 -12.76
C LEU A 15 -14.52 -5.07 -11.45
N GLN A 16 -14.41 -5.87 -10.41
CA GLN A 16 -13.95 -5.42 -9.11
C GLN A 16 -12.49 -4.99 -9.25
N ARG A 17 -12.18 -3.72 -8.94
CA ARG A 17 -10.81 -3.21 -9.05
C ARG A 17 -9.91 -3.90 -8.05
N LYS A 18 -8.75 -4.33 -8.50
CA LYS A 18 -7.77 -5.05 -7.70
C LYS A 18 -6.75 -4.10 -7.10
N VAL A 19 -6.53 -4.20 -5.78
CA VAL A 19 -5.56 -3.39 -5.06
C VAL A 19 -4.57 -4.26 -4.28
N PHE A 20 -3.29 -4.01 -4.47
CA PHE A 20 -2.23 -4.62 -3.69
C PHE A 20 -1.87 -3.69 -2.53
N VAL A 21 -1.95 -4.18 -1.30
CA VAL A 21 -1.71 -3.40 -0.09
C VAL A 21 -0.39 -3.80 0.53
N GLY A 22 0.54 -2.85 0.64
CA GLY A 22 1.78 -3.06 1.38
C GLY A 22 1.50 -3.22 2.87
N MET A 23 1.77 -4.41 3.41
CA MET A 23 1.48 -4.80 4.79
C MET A 23 2.76 -5.05 5.57
N SER A 24 2.97 -4.29 6.65
CA SER A 24 4.09 -4.43 7.58
C SER A 24 3.75 -5.25 8.84
N GLY A 25 2.55 -5.80 8.93
CA GLY A 25 2.03 -6.39 10.18
C GLY A 25 1.60 -5.37 11.24
N GLY A 26 1.79 -4.08 10.99
CA GLY A 26 1.37 -3.00 11.87
C GLY A 26 -0.09 -2.60 11.67
N VAL A 27 -0.62 -1.87 12.65
CA VAL A 27 -2.01 -1.40 12.73
C VAL A 27 -2.48 -0.69 11.45
N ASP A 28 -1.67 0.23 10.93
CA ASP A 28 -2.07 1.13 9.85
C ASP A 28 -2.29 0.38 8.53
N SER A 29 -1.35 -0.48 8.16
CA SER A 29 -1.48 -1.28 6.94
C SER A 29 -2.61 -2.31 7.03
N SER A 30 -2.85 -2.86 8.22
CA SER A 30 -3.94 -3.81 8.47
C SER A 30 -5.31 -3.15 8.30
N VAL A 31 -5.49 -1.97 8.88
CA VAL A 31 -6.74 -1.19 8.75
C VAL A 31 -6.92 -0.70 7.32
N SER A 32 -5.85 -0.30 6.63
CA SER A 32 -5.92 0.07 5.21
C SER A 32 -6.47 -1.06 4.35
N ALA A 33 -5.98 -2.29 4.52
CA ALA A 33 -6.48 -3.46 3.80
C ALA A 33 -7.96 -3.72 4.10
N HIS A 34 -8.36 -3.64 5.37
CA HIS A 34 -9.76 -3.80 5.78
C HIS A 34 -10.68 -2.74 5.18
N LEU A 35 -10.29 -1.47 5.20
CA LEU A 35 -11.10 -0.38 4.64
C LEU A 35 -11.30 -0.53 3.14
N LEU A 36 -10.26 -0.91 2.40
CA LEU A 36 -10.36 -1.14 0.95
C LEU A 36 -11.27 -2.34 0.63
N GLN A 37 -11.18 -3.42 1.41
CA GLN A 37 -12.09 -4.55 1.28
C GLN A 37 -13.55 -4.12 1.50
N LYS A 38 -13.81 -3.29 2.53
CA LYS A 38 -15.15 -2.72 2.77
C LYS A 38 -15.64 -1.82 1.64
N GLN A 39 -14.74 -1.12 0.96
CA GLN A 39 -15.06 -0.28 -0.20
C GLN A 39 -15.31 -1.12 -1.47
N GLY A 40 -15.18 -2.44 -1.40
CA GLY A 40 -15.49 -3.35 -2.49
C GLY A 40 -14.31 -3.64 -3.44
N TYR A 41 -13.08 -3.32 -3.06
CA TYR A 41 -11.89 -3.72 -3.82
C TYR A 41 -11.58 -5.21 -3.64
N GLU A 42 -11.03 -5.84 -4.68
CA GLU A 42 -10.33 -7.10 -4.58
C GLU A 42 -8.94 -6.84 -3.97
N VAL A 43 -8.80 -7.12 -2.66
CA VAL A 43 -7.59 -6.79 -1.90
C VAL A 43 -6.63 -7.97 -1.90
N VAL A 44 -5.35 -7.68 -2.16
CA VAL A 44 -4.22 -8.60 -2.03
C VAL A 44 -3.21 -8.00 -1.07
N GLY A 45 -2.87 -8.70 0.00
CA GLY A 45 -1.83 -8.28 0.95
C GLY A 45 -0.44 -8.60 0.42
N VAL A 46 0.50 -7.69 0.59
CA VAL A 46 1.90 -7.88 0.20
C VAL A 46 2.83 -7.40 1.31
N HIS A 47 3.70 -8.29 1.78
CA HIS A 47 4.83 -7.90 2.60
C HIS A 47 6.05 -7.62 1.72
N LEU A 48 6.67 -6.45 1.92
CA LEU A 48 7.89 -6.07 1.21
C LEU A 48 9.09 -6.41 2.10
N LYS A 49 9.81 -7.49 1.77
CA LYS A 49 11.05 -7.85 2.46
C LYS A 49 12.17 -6.94 1.96
N CYS A 50 12.49 -5.92 2.76
CA CYS A 50 13.44 -4.87 2.37
C CYS A 50 14.77 -4.94 3.11
N TRP A 51 14.77 -5.29 4.40
CA TRP A 51 15.96 -5.30 5.23
C TRP A 51 15.83 -6.31 6.37
N ASN A 52 16.67 -7.30 6.37
CA ASN A 52 16.67 -8.33 7.41
C ASN A 52 17.94 -8.28 8.26
N LYS A 53 17.99 -7.34 9.19
CA LYS A 53 19.01 -7.33 10.23
C LYS A 53 18.39 -7.81 11.53
N ASN A 54 18.81 -8.96 12.04
CA ASN A 54 18.33 -9.57 13.29
C ASN A 54 16.94 -10.25 13.23
N GLY A 55 16.45 -10.66 12.07
CA GLY A 55 15.20 -11.45 11.95
C GLY A 55 13.89 -10.67 12.20
N CYS A 56 13.94 -9.34 12.26
CA CYS A 56 12.74 -8.51 12.46
C CYS A 56 11.74 -8.67 11.31
N ASP A 57 12.25 -8.79 10.07
CA ASP A 57 11.42 -8.93 8.87
C ASP A 57 10.55 -10.20 8.88
N GLU A 58 11.09 -11.32 9.38
CA GLU A 58 10.33 -12.58 9.49
C GLU A 58 9.13 -12.47 10.44
N LYS A 59 9.28 -11.70 11.52
CA LYS A 59 8.17 -11.43 12.45
C LYS A 59 7.12 -10.57 11.79
N GLU A 60 7.51 -9.48 11.14
CA GLU A 60 6.61 -8.56 10.44
C GLU A 60 5.84 -9.27 9.32
N ALA A 61 6.53 -10.11 8.53
CA ALA A 61 5.90 -10.92 7.50
C ALA A 61 4.87 -11.91 8.07
N ARG A 62 5.16 -12.51 9.23
CA ARG A 62 4.24 -13.42 9.94
C ARG A 62 3.01 -12.67 10.44
N ASP A 63 3.20 -11.53 11.10
CA ASP A 63 2.11 -10.71 11.62
C ASP A 63 1.22 -10.22 10.46
N ALA A 64 1.80 -9.74 9.36
CA ALA A 64 1.07 -9.36 8.17
C ALA A 64 0.27 -10.52 7.56
N ARG A 65 0.85 -11.73 7.52
CA ARG A 65 0.16 -12.94 7.04
C ARG A 65 -1.02 -13.32 7.94
N LEU A 66 -0.88 -13.18 9.27
CA LEU A 66 -1.97 -13.45 10.21
C LEU A 66 -3.16 -12.53 9.93
N VAL A 67 -2.91 -11.23 9.78
CA VAL A 67 -3.96 -10.27 9.43
C VAL A 67 -4.58 -10.59 8.07
N ALA A 68 -3.78 -10.91 7.06
CA ALA A 68 -4.32 -11.27 5.75
C ALA A 68 -5.23 -12.50 5.81
N ASN A 69 -4.86 -13.52 6.62
CA ASN A 69 -5.69 -14.70 6.85
C ASN A 69 -7.01 -14.34 7.57
N GLN A 70 -6.98 -13.45 8.57
CA GLN A 70 -8.18 -12.98 9.27
C GLN A 70 -9.13 -12.21 8.34
N LEU A 71 -8.57 -11.43 7.41
CA LEU A 71 -9.33 -10.71 6.40
C LEU A 71 -9.80 -11.61 5.25
N GLY A 72 -9.28 -12.84 5.15
CA GLY A 72 -9.60 -13.78 4.06
C GLY A 72 -9.06 -13.30 2.70
N ILE A 73 -7.94 -12.58 2.68
CA ILE A 73 -7.32 -12.06 1.45
C ILE A 73 -6.06 -12.86 1.06
N PRO A 74 -5.74 -12.97 -0.24
CA PRO A 74 -4.46 -13.50 -0.70
C PRO A 74 -3.29 -12.70 -0.13
N PHE A 75 -2.15 -13.37 0.11
CA PHE A 75 -0.96 -12.74 0.68
C PHE A 75 0.31 -13.21 -0.01
N TYR A 76 1.17 -12.26 -0.37
CA TYR A 76 2.48 -12.50 -0.98
C TYR A 76 3.60 -11.85 -0.17
N VAL A 77 4.81 -12.34 -0.36
CA VAL A 77 6.05 -11.70 0.11
C VAL A 77 6.87 -11.37 -1.13
N PHE A 78 7.19 -10.09 -1.31
CA PHE A 78 8.10 -9.65 -2.37
C PHE A 78 9.49 -9.44 -1.76
N ASP A 79 10.45 -10.23 -2.21
CA ASP A 79 11.84 -10.07 -1.79
C ASP A 79 12.47 -8.92 -2.60
N MET A 80 12.75 -7.83 -1.92
CA MET A 80 13.35 -6.59 -2.47
C MET A 80 14.61 -6.21 -1.71
N GLU A 81 15.23 -7.16 -1.00
CA GLU A 81 16.37 -6.91 -0.11
C GLU A 81 17.57 -6.35 -0.87
N SER A 82 17.87 -6.92 -2.04
CA SER A 82 18.99 -6.47 -2.89
C SER A 82 18.77 -5.03 -3.40
N GLU A 83 17.57 -4.75 -3.90
CA GLU A 83 17.22 -3.44 -4.46
C GLU A 83 17.12 -2.38 -3.36
N TYR A 84 16.60 -2.75 -2.19
CA TYR A 84 16.58 -1.85 -1.04
C TYR A 84 17.99 -1.49 -0.59
N LYS A 85 18.90 -2.49 -0.52
CA LYS A 85 20.28 -2.24 -0.19
C LYS A 85 20.92 -1.26 -1.17
N GLU A 86 20.80 -1.52 -2.46
CA GLU A 86 21.43 -0.71 -3.52
C GLU A 86 20.84 0.72 -3.57
N ARG A 87 19.51 0.82 -3.61
CA ARG A 87 18.84 2.10 -3.92
C ARG A 87 18.58 2.99 -2.70
N VAL A 88 18.54 2.41 -1.50
CA VAL A 88 18.26 3.14 -0.27
C VAL A 88 19.48 3.18 0.65
N VAL A 89 20.07 2.01 0.97
CA VAL A 89 21.15 1.94 1.95
C VAL A 89 22.46 2.48 1.38
N ASP A 90 22.86 2.00 0.21
CA ASP A 90 24.12 2.44 -0.42
C ASP A 90 24.03 3.93 -0.80
N TYR A 91 22.88 4.40 -1.30
CA TYR A 91 22.59 5.83 -1.49
C TYR A 91 22.77 6.64 -0.21
N MET A 92 22.23 6.17 0.91
CA MET A 92 22.38 6.85 2.21
C MET A 92 23.85 6.93 2.64
N ILE A 93 24.57 5.83 2.54
CA ILE A 93 26.00 5.76 2.91
C ILE A 93 26.83 6.72 2.04
N ASP A 94 26.63 6.69 0.74
CA ASP A 94 27.39 7.54 -0.19
C ASP A 94 27.06 9.03 -0.02
N SER A 95 25.81 9.36 0.26
CA SER A 95 25.41 10.73 0.59
C SER A 95 26.15 11.24 1.83
N TYR A 96 26.19 10.46 2.91
CA TYR A 96 26.93 10.84 4.12
C TYR A 96 28.45 10.99 3.86
N ARG A 97 29.04 10.10 3.06
CA ARG A 97 30.47 10.21 2.67
C ARG A 97 30.75 11.51 1.93
N ASN A 98 29.78 12.03 1.19
CA ASN A 98 29.91 13.29 0.44
C ASN A 98 29.43 14.52 1.24
N GLY A 99 29.20 14.40 2.55
CA GLY A 99 28.77 15.50 3.43
C GLY A 99 27.33 15.95 3.24
N LEU A 100 26.50 15.14 2.59
CA LEU A 100 25.06 15.39 2.41
C LEU A 100 24.25 14.72 3.53
N THR A 101 23.05 15.24 3.80
CA THR A 101 22.10 14.63 4.73
C THR A 101 20.98 13.97 3.93
N PRO A 102 21.05 12.66 3.67
CA PRO A 102 20.02 11.95 2.93
C PRO A 102 18.76 11.74 3.76
N ASN A 103 17.62 11.52 3.08
CA ASN A 103 16.40 11.04 3.69
C ASN A 103 16.06 9.64 3.14
N PRO A 104 16.41 8.56 3.86
CA PRO A 104 16.17 7.19 3.42
C PRO A 104 14.68 6.85 3.31
N ASP A 105 13.80 7.47 4.10
CA ASP A 105 12.36 7.23 4.05
C ASP A 105 11.77 7.74 2.72
N VAL A 106 12.20 8.92 2.27
CA VAL A 106 11.81 9.45 0.95
C VAL A 106 12.31 8.53 -0.16
N MET A 107 13.55 8.03 -0.05
CA MET A 107 14.09 7.10 -1.05
C MET A 107 13.38 5.74 -1.03
N CYS A 108 13.05 5.21 0.15
CA CYS A 108 12.25 4.00 0.27
C CYS A 108 10.87 4.17 -0.40
N ASN A 109 10.19 5.29 -0.16
CA ASN A 109 8.92 5.56 -0.82
C ASN A 109 9.08 5.66 -2.33
N LYS A 110 10.08 6.40 -2.83
CA LYS A 110 10.31 6.63 -4.26
C LYS A 110 10.71 5.37 -5.02
N GLU A 111 11.72 4.63 -4.52
CA GLU A 111 12.37 3.55 -5.24
C GLU A 111 11.72 2.18 -4.97
N ILE A 112 11.27 1.94 -3.74
CA ILE A 112 10.75 0.64 -3.33
C ILE A 112 9.22 0.61 -3.36
N LYS A 113 8.54 1.41 -2.50
CA LYS A 113 7.08 1.30 -2.34
C LYS A 113 6.30 1.76 -3.57
N PHE A 114 6.67 2.94 -4.11
CA PHE A 114 6.00 3.52 -5.28
C PHE A 114 6.88 3.47 -6.55
N GLY A 115 7.96 2.69 -6.49
CA GLY A 115 8.75 2.23 -7.61
C GLY A 115 8.51 0.74 -7.84
N LEU A 116 9.43 -0.10 -7.38
CA LEU A 116 9.42 -1.55 -7.63
C LEU A 116 8.13 -2.26 -7.22
N PHE A 117 7.60 -1.97 -6.03
CA PHE A 117 6.36 -2.61 -5.59
C PHE A 117 5.19 -2.21 -6.48
N LEU A 118 5.05 -0.93 -6.81
CA LEU A 118 4.01 -0.46 -7.74
C LEU A 118 4.14 -1.17 -9.09
N ASP A 119 5.33 -1.17 -9.70
CA ASP A 119 5.56 -1.75 -11.01
C ASP A 119 5.28 -3.26 -11.01
N THR A 120 5.73 -3.97 -9.96
CA THR A 120 5.49 -5.40 -9.79
C THR A 120 3.99 -5.70 -9.64
N ALA A 121 3.30 -4.95 -8.78
CA ALA A 121 1.86 -5.13 -8.55
C ALA A 121 1.05 -4.90 -9.84
N LEU A 122 1.36 -3.83 -10.60
CA LEU A 122 0.70 -3.56 -11.88
C LEU A 122 0.95 -4.67 -12.90
N SER A 123 2.18 -5.21 -12.97
CA SER A 123 2.51 -6.34 -13.85
C SER A 123 1.75 -7.63 -13.49
N MET A 124 1.35 -7.78 -12.22
CA MET A 124 0.52 -8.88 -11.71
C MET A 124 -0.99 -8.60 -11.84
N GLY A 125 -1.38 -7.53 -12.52
CA GLY A 125 -2.77 -7.19 -12.81
C GLY A 125 -3.47 -6.40 -11.70
N ALA A 126 -2.73 -5.71 -10.82
CA ALA A 126 -3.31 -4.73 -9.92
C ALA A 126 -3.75 -3.47 -10.70
N ASP A 127 -4.86 -2.87 -10.29
CA ASP A 127 -5.26 -1.53 -10.76
C ASP A 127 -4.58 -0.45 -9.93
N PHE A 128 -4.34 -0.74 -8.63
CA PHE A 128 -3.76 0.18 -7.65
C PHE A 128 -2.82 -0.55 -6.68
N VAL A 129 -1.95 0.24 -6.07
CA VAL A 129 -1.30 -0.14 -4.80
C VAL A 129 -1.81 0.77 -3.69
N ALA A 130 -1.78 0.27 -2.46
CA ALA A 130 -2.13 1.04 -1.28
C ALA A 130 -1.11 0.80 -0.16
N THR A 131 -1.02 1.76 0.73
CA THR A 131 -0.16 1.69 1.93
C THR A 131 -0.86 2.33 3.11
N GLY A 132 -0.34 2.10 4.31
CA GLY A 132 -0.81 2.72 5.55
C GLY A 132 -0.33 4.15 5.78
N HIS A 133 0.05 4.91 4.75
CA HIS A 133 0.46 6.29 4.92
C HIS A 133 -0.72 7.21 5.26
N TYR A 134 -0.46 8.14 6.18
CA TYR A 134 -1.34 9.25 6.48
C TYR A 134 -1.05 10.39 5.51
N ALA A 135 -1.77 10.42 4.42
CA ALA A 135 -1.76 11.48 3.39
C ALA A 135 -3.08 11.43 2.64
N ARG A 136 -3.57 12.56 2.16
CA ARG A 136 -4.78 12.62 1.32
C ARG A 136 -4.40 12.72 -0.15
N LEU A 137 -5.11 12.00 -0.98
CA LEU A 137 -5.00 12.10 -2.44
C LEU A 137 -6.28 12.77 -2.97
N VAL A 138 -6.15 13.94 -3.54
CA VAL A 138 -7.27 14.74 -4.02
C VAL A 138 -7.15 14.92 -5.54
N LYS A 139 -8.26 14.77 -6.26
CA LYS A 139 -8.32 15.02 -7.70
C LYS A 139 -8.93 16.39 -7.96
N GLU A 140 -8.15 17.26 -8.60
CA GLU A 140 -8.55 18.61 -9.00
C GLU A 140 -8.17 18.87 -10.46
N GLY A 141 -9.13 19.32 -11.26
CA GLY A 141 -8.89 19.61 -12.68
C GLY A 141 -8.37 18.42 -13.50
N GLY A 142 -8.69 17.19 -13.08
CA GLY A 142 -8.22 15.95 -13.73
C GLY A 142 -6.82 15.49 -13.29
N LYS A 143 -6.17 16.19 -12.38
CA LYS A 143 -4.85 15.87 -11.82
C LYS A 143 -4.97 15.41 -10.38
N SER A 144 -4.07 14.52 -9.97
CA SER A 144 -3.97 14.03 -8.61
C SER A 144 -2.92 14.82 -7.82
N PHE A 145 -3.28 15.22 -6.59
CA PHE A 145 -2.42 15.99 -5.68
C PHE A 145 -2.37 15.32 -4.32
N ILE A 146 -1.22 15.43 -3.65
CA ILE A 146 -1.06 15.00 -2.26
C ILE A 146 -1.33 16.19 -1.35
N TYR A 147 -2.21 15.98 -0.39
CA TYR A 147 -2.54 16.90 0.68
C TYR A 147 -2.16 16.33 2.03
N GLN A 148 -2.00 17.21 3.01
CA GLN A 148 -1.81 16.84 4.40
C GLN A 148 -2.96 15.95 4.89
N ALA A 149 -2.64 14.96 5.73
CA ALA A 149 -3.64 14.10 6.36
C ALA A 149 -4.55 14.87 7.32
N GLU A 150 -5.73 14.29 7.60
CA GLU A 150 -6.64 14.81 8.63
C GLU A 150 -6.02 14.78 10.03
N ASP A 151 -5.21 13.76 10.33
CA ASP A 151 -4.41 13.68 11.55
C ASP A 151 -3.07 14.39 11.34
N GLU A 152 -3.00 15.67 11.70
CA GLU A 152 -1.80 16.49 11.56
C GLU A 152 -0.59 15.90 12.32
N ASN A 153 -0.83 15.20 13.45
CA ASN A 153 0.24 14.58 14.24
C ASN A 153 0.81 13.31 13.58
N LYS A 154 0.10 12.74 12.60
CA LYS A 154 0.48 11.55 11.86
C LYS A 154 0.78 11.81 10.41
N ASP A 155 0.60 13.02 9.93
CA ASP A 155 0.83 13.39 8.54
C ASP A 155 2.20 12.91 8.05
N GLN A 156 2.18 12.26 6.88
CA GLN A 156 3.34 11.72 6.19
C GLN A 156 3.45 12.23 4.74
N SER A 157 2.66 13.22 4.39
CA SER A 157 2.64 13.79 3.03
C SER A 157 4.01 14.30 2.60
N TYR A 158 4.80 14.82 3.55
CA TYR A 158 6.15 15.33 3.29
C TYR A 158 7.19 14.26 2.89
N PHE A 159 6.91 12.98 3.07
CA PHE A 159 7.74 11.88 2.56
C PHE A 159 7.39 11.46 1.12
N LEU A 160 6.34 12.03 0.54
CA LEU A 160 5.75 11.58 -0.72
C LEU A 160 5.95 12.58 -1.88
N TRP A 161 6.67 13.66 -1.67
CA TRP A 161 6.88 14.74 -2.65
C TRP A 161 7.58 14.29 -3.96
N THR A 162 8.23 13.13 -3.94
CA THR A 162 8.90 12.57 -5.12
C THR A 162 7.95 11.81 -6.06
N LEU A 163 6.67 11.64 -5.68
CA LEU A 163 5.70 10.92 -6.50
C LEU A 163 5.15 11.83 -7.60
N GLY A 164 5.46 11.48 -8.85
CA GLY A 164 4.88 12.16 -10.02
C GLY A 164 3.41 11.80 -10.26
N GLU A 165 2.73 12.61 -11.04
CA GLU A 165 1.30 12.51 -11.35
C GLU A 165 0.89 11.11 -11.86
N GLU A 166 1.71 10.50 -12.74
CA GLU A 166 1.45 9.15 -13.28
C GLU A 166 1.35 8.08 -12.18
N LYS A 167 2.18 8.19 -11.14
CA LYS A 167 2.17 7.26 -9.99
C LYS A 167 1.00 7.56 -9.06
N LEU A 168 0.66 8.85 -8.85
CA LEU A 168 -0.44 9.26 -7.98
C LEU A 168 -1.79 8.70 -8.44
N ASP A 169 -1.98 8.51 -9.74
CA ASP A 169 -3.21 7.90 -10.29
C ASP A 169 -3.32 6.39 -10.03
N LYS A 170 -2.25 5.76 -9.56
CA LYS A 170 -2.15 4.32 -9.30
C LYS A 170 -2.00 3.98 -7.82
N VAL A 171 -2.06 4.96 -6.92
CA VAL A 171 -1.89 4.76 -5.49
C VAL A 171 -3.13 5.14 -4.70
N LEU A 172 -3.30 4.52 -3.52
CA LEU A 172 -4.37 4.84 -2.58
C LEU A 172 -3.79 5.00 -1.17
N PHE A 173 -4.30 5.99 -0.44
CA PHE A 173 -3.97 6.25 0.97
C PHE A 173 -5.24 6.20 1.81
N PRO A 174 -5.69 4.99 2.24
CA PRO A 174 -7.00 4.83 2.90
C PRO A 174 -7.13 5.53 4.24
N LEU A 175 -6.02 5.92 4.87
CA LEU A 175 -5.99 6.55 6.19
C LEU A 175 -5.93 8.07 6.14
N GLY A 176 -5.91 8.67 4.95
CA GLY A 176 -5.71 10.12 4.80
C GLY A 176 -6.75 10.99 5.50
N ASP A 177 -8.00 10.54 5.56
CA ASP A 177 -9.14 11.25 6.15
C ASP A 177 -9.55 10.69 7.53
N ILE A 178 -8.63 9.96 8.23
CA ILE A 178 -8.96 9.25 9.48
C ILE A 178 -7.94 9.58 10.58
N GLN A 179 -8.43 9.89 11.76
CA GLN A 179 -7.61 10.10 12.96
C GLN A 179 -7.03 8.78 13.48
N LYS A 180 -5.80 8.79 13.99
CA LYS A 180 -5.11 7.59 14.50
C LYS A 180 -5.90 6.82 15.56
N ASP A 181 -6.62 7.53 16.41
CA ASP A 181 -7.42 6.90 17.46
C ASP A 181 -8.64 6.16 16.89
N GLU A 182 -9.19 6.61 15.77
CA GLU A 182 -10.23 5.90 15.05
C GLU A 182 -9.67 4.64 14.38
N VAL A 183 -8.48 4.73 13.77
CA VAL A 183 -7.78 3.57 13.20
C VAL A 183 -7.58 2.49 14.27
N ARG A 184 -7.17 2.85 15.49
CA ARG A 184 -7.04 1.89 16.61
C ARG A 184 -8.38 1.26 17.02
N LYS A 185 -9.46 2.04 17.02
CA LYS A 185 -10.82 1.53 17.33
C LYS A 185 -11.29 0.54 16.27
N ILE A 186 -11.03 0.82 15.00
CA ILE A 186 -11.37 -0.10 13.89
C ILE A 186 -10.65 -1.43 14.08
N LEU A 187 -9.35 -1.42 14.37
CA LEU A 187 -8.55 -2.62 14.63
C LEU A 187 -9.15 -3.43 15.78
N SER A 188 -9.35 -2.79 16.95
CA SER A 188 -9.86 -3.45 18.16
C SER A 188 -11.26 -4.03 17.98
N SER A 189 -12.11 -3.40 17.16
CA SER A 189 -13.48 -3.86 16.90
C SER A 189 -13.55 -5.09 15.97
N LYS A 190 -12.42 -5.48 15.38
CA LYS A 190 -12.32 -6.54 14.38
C LYS A 190 -11.49 -7.75 14.83
N ASP A 191 -10.89 -7.68 16.03
CA ASP A 191 -9.94 -8.69 16.54
C ASP A 191 -8.78 -8.93 15.56
N LEU A 192 -8.34 -7.86 14.87
CA LEU A 192 -7.26 -7.88 13.87
C LEU A 192 -5.89 -7.65 14.53
#